data_2b05e7cd0a3f67adce0008c9269d7454
#
_entry.id   2b05e7cd0a3f67adce0008c9269d7454
#
_cell.length_a   1.000
_cell.length_b   1.000
_cell.length_c   1.000
_cell.angle_alpha   90.00
_cell.angle_beta   90.00
_cell.angle_gamma   90.00
#
_symmetry.space_group_name_H-M   'P 1'
#
loop_
_entity.id
_entity.type
_entity.pdbx_description
1 polymer ?
#
loop_
_entity_poly.entity_id
_entity_poly.type
_entity_poly.pdbx_seq_one_letter_code
_entity_poly.pdbx_strand_id
1 'polypeptide(L)'
;MGVENNIWVESEWADLKECVYGSPSVWVLPKFLSDARLRAQGEFGEFWKLNGGQDVSVVAPKVFQELSNQISETIKILEAYGVVVLTAKAVSEKNRLFPRGEDHGVSTPWMRDPFVTIGNNVIELAPRSLFHRRQRFAIREILASTMDRGACYYAQPDAGADDYVDSPGWGYLEGGDIFVLGEHILVGHSGGCSNPQGAHWLQHVLGPKYIVEVVPIDPMFPHLDCVLMTPRQGIAFACLDALPDGLPNFMANWDIVDVPKSLAKNHMGCNNLVINDRTVLVPSEEPLDKVAEELKLRGFDVPRTPYRVPCMAGGSFRCAHQPLIRV
;
A
#
# COMPACT_ATOMS: atom_id res chain seq x y z
N MET A 1 4.07 -30.85 11.27
CA MET A 1 3.67 -29.47 11.59
C MET A 1 3.90 -28.69 10.32
N GLY A 2 2.80 -28.27 9.71
CA GLY A 2 2.75 -27.92 8.30
C GLY A 2 3.35 -26.57 7.95
N VAL A 3 3.70 -26.45 6.69
CA VAL A 3 4.17 -25.27 5.93
C VAL A 3 3.19 -24.08 6.02
N GLU A 4 1.97 -24.29 6.52
CA GLU A 4 0.86 -23.30 6.54
C GLU A 4 1.04 -22.10 7.47
N ASN A 5 2.01 -22.12 8.40
CA ASN A 5 2.22 -21.03 9.37
C ASN A 5 3.56 -20.27 9.17
N ASN A 6 4.34 -20.60 8.16
CA ASN A 6 5.59 -19.90 7.89
C ASN A 6 5.33 -18.62 7.12
N ILE A 7 6.00 -17.55 7.50
CA ILE A 7 5.97 -16.28 6.78
C ILE A 7 6.52 -16.48 5.37
N TRP A 8 5.70 -16.16 4.36
CA TRP A 8 6.09 -16.28 2.96
C TRP A 8 5.18 -15.49 2.02
N VAL A 9 5.77 -14.68 1.16
CA VAL A 9 5.07 -14.02 0.06
C VAL A 9 5.90 -14.13 -1.20
N GLU A 10 5.36 -14.81 -2.21
CA GLU A 10 6.07 -14.99 -3.49
C GLU A 10 5.45 -14.20 -4.66
N SER A 11 4.18 -13.80 -4.56
CA SER A 11 3.52 -13.04 -5.62
C SER A 11 2.33 -12.23 -5.12
N GLU A 12 1.89 -11.26 -5.91
CA GLU A 12 0.68 -10.47 -5.64
C GLU A 12 -0.60 -11.31 -5.77
N TRP A 13 -0.57 -12.43 -6.49
CA TRP A 13 -1.74 -13.26 -6.83
C TRP A 13 -1.83 -14.59 -6.09
N ALA A 14 -0.79 -15.04 -5.39
CA ALA A 14 -0.88 -16.24 -4.57
C ALA A 14 -1.94 -16.08 -3.46
N ASP A 15 -2.50 -17.19 -2.98
CA ASP A 15 -3.56 -17.19 -1.98
C ASP A 15 -3.18 -16.40 -0.73
N LEU A 16 -3.92 -15.35 -0.42
CA LEU A 16 -3.73 -14.56 0.79
C LEU A 16 -4.19 -15.38 2.00
N LYS A 17 -3.26 -15.78 2.85
CA LYS A 17 -3.55 -16.55 4.07
C LYS A 17 -3.50 -15.69 5.33
N GLU A 18 -2.59 -14.71 5.37
CA GLU A 18 -2.45 -13.81 6.51
C GLU A 18 -1.96 -12.44 6.06
N CYS A 19 -2.52 -11.40 6.63
CA CYS A 19 -2.08 -10.02 6.39
C CYS A 19 -2.17 -9.14 7.64
N VAL A 20 -1.40 -8.06 7.63
CA VAL A 20 -1.65 -6.90 8.50
C VAL A 20 -2.60 -5.98 7.78
N TYR A 21 -3.70 -5.63 8.41
CA TYR A 21 -4.70 -4.69 7.89
C TYR A 21 -4.71 -3.41 8.73
N GLY A 22 -5.02 -2.30 8.09
CA GLY A 22 -5.17 -1.02 8.77
C GLY A 22 -6.29 -1.03 9.80
N SER A 23 -6.15 -0.22 10.82
CA SER A 23 -7.17 -0.02 11.84
C SER A 23 -7.56 1.45 11.94
N PRO A 24 -8.81 1.77 12.25
CA PRO A 24 -9.24 3.15 12.46
C PRO A 24 -8.87 3.66 13.87
N SER A 25 -7.66 3.32 14.37
CA SER A 25 -7.25 3.67 15.74
C SER A 25 -6.80 5.12 15.85
N VAL A 26 -6.22 5.68 14.78
CA VAL A 26 -5.77 7.07 14.73
C VAL A 26 -5.69 7.56 13.30
N TRP A 27 -6.16 8.79 13.08
CA TRP A 27 -6.00 9.50 11.81
C TRP A 27 -5.85 11.00 12.09
N VAL A 28 -4.62 11.41 12.34
CA VAL A 28 -4.23 12.81 12.51
C VAL A 28 -3.61 13.30 11.22
N LEU A 29 -4.17 14.33 10.62
CA LEU A 29 -3.69 14.90 9.37
C LEU A 29 -2.35 15.61 9.60
N PRO A 30 -1.37 15.49 8.69
CA PRO A 30 -0.18 16.34 8.74
C PRO A 30 -0.59 17.82 8.57
N LYS A 31 0.07 18.69 9.32
CA LYS A 31 -0.18 20.14 9.29
C LYS A 31 0.29 20.78 8.00
N PHE A 32 1.39 20.26 7.46
CA PHE A 32 1.98 20.71 6.22
C PHE A 32 2.10 19.56 5.23
N LEU A 33 1.47 19.71 4.08
CA LEU A 33 1.69 18.89 2.92
C LEU A 33 2.21 19.74 1.77
N SER A 34 3.09 19.17 0.96
CA SER A 34 3.47 19.84 -0.27
C SER A 34 2.24 20.02 -1.18
N ASP A 35 2.22 21.11 -1.94
CA ASP A 35 1.14 21.37 -2.91
C ASP A 35 0.94 20.23 -3.91
N ALA A 36 2.01 19.49 -4.24
CA ALA A 36 1.92 18.31 -5.09
C ALA A 36 1.11 17.18 -4.42
N ARG A 37 1.37 16.88 -3.14
CA ARG A 37 0.61 15.88 -2.39
C ARG A 37 -0.84 16.30 -2.16
N LEU A 38 -1.10 17.57 -1.89
CA LEU A 38 -2.46 18.10 -1.76
C LEU A 38 -3.25 17.97 -3.07
N ARG A 39 -2.62 18.28 -4.21
CA ARG A 39 -3.25 18.10 -5.52
C ARG A 39 -3.54 16.63 -5.84
N ALA A 40 -2.69 15.72 -5.40
CA ALA A 40 -2.90 14.28 -5.56
C ALA A 40 -4.14 13.77 -4.81
N GLN A 41 -4.56 14.44 -3.72
CA GLN A 41 -5.70 14.06 -2.90
C GLN A 41 -7.08 14.53 -3.42
N GLY A 42 -7.13 15.22 -4.57
CA GLY A 42 -8.39 15.66 -5.15
C GLY A 42 -9.26 16.48 -4.19
N GLU A 43 -10.56 16.15 -4.09
CA GLU A 43 -11.51 16.83 -3.19
C GLU A 43 -11.11 16.73 -1.71
N PHE A 44 -10.50 15.64 -1.30
CA PHE A 44 -10.02 15.48 0.06
C PHE A 44 -8.85 16.40 0.40
N GLY A 45 -8.11 16.88 -0.61
CA GLY A 45 -7.03 17.83 -0.43
C GLY A 45 -7.48 19.16 0.20
N GLU A 46 -8.67 19.66 -0.15
CA GLU A 46 -9.22 20.88 0.48
C GLU A 46 -9.62 20.64 1.94
N PHE A 47 -10.24 19.49 2.23
CA PHE A 47 -10.51 19.09 3.61
C PHE A 47 -9.23 19.03 4.43
N TRP A 48 -8.16 18.51 3.85
CA TRP A 48 -6.85 18.38 4.48
C TRP A 48 -6.22 19.76 4.77
N LYS A 49 -6.26 20.68 3.81
CA LYS A 49 -5.77 22.05 4.03
C LYS A 49 -6.46 22.74 5.21
N LEU A 50 -7.77 22.57 5.32
CA LEU A 50 -8.57 23.20 6.36
C LEU A 50 -8.35 22.59 7.76
N ASN A 51 -7.99 21.30 7.81
CA ASN A 51 -7.95 20.53 9.06
C ASN A 51 -6.54 19.97 9.38
N GLY A 52 -5.50 20.49 8.75
CA GLY A 52 -4.12 20.04 8.99
C GLY A 52 -3.72 20.10 10.47
N GLY A 53 -3.10 19.07 10.98
CA GLY A 53 -2.73 18.90 12.39
C GLY A 53 -3.85 18.38 13.28
N GLN A 54 -5.07 18.19 12.77
CA GLN A 54 -6.22 17.77 13.57
C GLN A 54 -6.52 16.27 13.40
N ASP A 55 -7.11 15.68 14.43
CA ASP A 55 -7.61 14.30 14.39
C ASP A 55 -8.97 14.26 13.68
N VAL A 56 -9.07 13.44 12.64
CA VAL A 56 -10.28 13.29 11.81
C VAL A 56 -11.47 12.80 12.65
N SER A 57 -11.22 12.00 13.69
CA SER A 57 -12.29 11.58 14.61
C SER A 57 -12.96 12.73 15.35
N VAL A 58 -12.24 13.85 15.50
CA VAL A 58 -12.74 15.05 16.18
C VAL A 58 -13.39 16.01 15.17
N VAL A 59 -12.71 16.31 14.05
CA VAL A 59 -13.18 17.34 13.10
C VAL A 59 -14.22 16.81 12.11
N ALA A 60 -14.25 15.51 11.87
CA ALA A 60 -15.20 14.85 10.96
C ALA A 60 -15.64 13.48 11.50
N PRO A 61 -16.31 13.41 12.68
CA PRO A 61 -16.62 12.15 13.35
C PRO A 61 -17.48 11.21 12.49
N LYS A 62 -18.36 11.73 11.64
CA LYS A 62 -19.17 10.90 10.72
C LYS A 62 -18.31 10.24 9.64
N VAL A 63 -17.35 10.96 9.08
CA VAL A 63 -16.39 10.43 8.10
C VAL A 63 -15.54 9.36 8.73
N PHE A 64 -15.05 9.59 9.94
CA PHE A 64 -14.26 8.62 10.69
C PHE A 64 -15.05 7.36 11.05
N GLN A 65 -16.31 7.50 11.42
CA GLN A 65 -17.20 6.36 11.70
C GLN A 65 -17.47 5.53 10.43
N GLU A 66 -17.70 6.21 9.30
CA GLU A 66 -17.91 5.52 8.02
C GLU A 66 -16.64 4.77 7.57
N LEU A 67 -15.47 5.41 7.70
CA LEU A 67 -14.17 4.73 7.49
C LEU A 67 -14.06 3.47 8.34
N SER A 68 -14.38 3.58 9.64
CA SER A 68 -14.31 2.46 10.59
C SER A 68 -15.22 1.31 10.19
N ASN A 69 -16.45 1.62 9.75
CA ASN A 69 -17.41 0.62 9.29
C ASN A 69 -16.91 -0.07 8.01
N GLN A 70 -16.38 0.68 7.04
CA GLN A 70 -15.89 0.14 5.77
C GLN A 70 -14.65 -0.74 5.98
N ILE A 71 -13.73 -0.38 6.86
CA ILE A 71 -12.59 -1.22 7.26
C ILE A 71 -13.09 -2.51 7.91
N SER A 72 -14.00 -2.40 8.88
CA SER A 72 -14.53 -3.56 9.61
C SER A 72 -15.25 -4.54 8.69
N GLU A 73 -16.01 -4.05 7.71
CA GLU A 73 -16.70 -4.89 6.74
C GLU A 73 -15.71 -5.60 5.82
N THR A 74 -14.68 -4.91 5.38
CA THR A 74 -13.62 -5.52 4.56
C THR A 74 -12.90 -6.64 5.31
N ILE A 75 -12.58 -6.44 6.59
CA ILE A 75 -11.96 -7.48 7.44
C ILE A 75 -12.85 -8.71 7.51
N LYS A 76 -14.16 -8.56 7.74
CA LYS A 76 -15.11 -9.70 7.76
C LYS A 76 -15.15 -10.46 6.42
N ILE A 77 -15.07 -9.74 5.30
CA ILE A 77 -14.99 -10.37 3.99
C ILE A 77 -13.73 -11.21 3.89
N LEU A 78 -12.56 -10.66 4.25
CA LEU A 78 -11.29 -11.40 4.21
C LEU A 78 -11.33 -12.65 5.12
N GLU A 79 -11.85 -12.51 6.34
CA GLU A 79 -12.03 -13.64 7.27
C GLU A 79 -12.98 -14.71 6.71
N ALA A 80 -14.04 -14.32 5.98
CA ALA A 80 -14.94 -15.26 5.31
C ALA A 80 -14.25 -16.03 4.17
N TYR A 81 -13.20 -15.47 3.58
CA TYR A 81 -12.31 -16.17 2.63
C TYR A 81 -11.18 -16.96 3.33
N GLY A 82 -11.19 -17.05 4.65
CA GLY A 82 -10.21 -17.80 5.44
C GLY A 82 -8.89 -17.07 5.68
N VAL A 83 -8.84 -15.76 5.44
CA VAL A 83 -7.64 -14.94 5.68
C VAL A 83 -7.55 -14.60 7.17
N VAL A 84 -6.39 -14.84 7.79
CA VAL A 84 -6.08 -14.35 9.12
C VAL A 84 -5.71 -12.86 9.03
N VAL A 85 -6.49 -12.01 9.69
CA VAL A 85 -6.29 -10.56 9.65
C VAL A 85 -5.75 -10.06 10.99
N LEU A 86 -4.51 -9.59 10.98
CA LEU A 86 -3.89 -8.91 12.11
C LEU A 86 -4.10 -7.40 11.92
N THR A 87 -4.64 -6.72 12.92
CA THR A 87 -4.89 -5.28 12.82
C THR A 87 -3.76 -4.46 13.43
N ALA A 88 -3.44 -3.35 12.77
CA ALA A 88 -2.48 -2.37 13.30
C ALA A 88 -2.92 -1.87 14.68
N LYS A 89 -1.97 -1.79 15.61
CA LYS A 89 -2.22 -1.31 16.98
C LYS A 89 -2.31 0.22 17.02
N ALA A 90 -2.92 0.74 18.07
CA ALA A 90 -2.90 2.19 18.33
C ALA A 90 -1.45 2.68 18.54
N VAL A 91 -1.13 3.81 17.93
CA VAL A 91 0.16 4.49 18.14
C VAL A 91 0.10 5.29 19.43
N SER A 92 1.01 5.02 20.38
CA SER A 92 1.08 5.76 21.64
C SER A 92 1.35 7.25 21.39
N GLU A 93 0.93 8.11 22.30
CA GLU A 93 1.18 9.55 22.23
C GLU A 93 2.66 9.87 22.02
N LYS A 94 3.55 9.23 22.79
CA LYS A 94 5.00 9.37 22.65
C LYS A 94 5.48 9.05 21.22
N ASN A 95 4.96 8.01 20.60
CA ASN A 95 5.34 7.61 19.25
C ASN A 95 4.71 8.51 18.17
N ARG A 96 3.56 9.12 18.45
CA ARG A 96 2.95 10.12 17.55
C ARG A 96 3.83 11.37 17.41
N LEU A 97 4.58 11.72 18.46
CA LEU A 97 5.44 12.89 18.50
C LEU A 97 6.84 12.66 17.96
N PHE A 98 7.26 11.39 17.82
CA PHE A 98 8.60 11.04 17.36
C PHE A 98 8.69 11.09 15.81
N PRO A 99 9.77 11.64 15.23
CA PRO A 99 10.87 12.33 15.89
C PRO A 99 10.67 13.85 16.04
N ARG A 100 9.66 14.45 15.42
CA ARG A 100 9.56 15.92 15.27
C ARG A 100 8.22 16.56 15.69
N GLY A 101 7.51 15.97 16.64
CA GLY A 101 6.31 16.59 17.19
C GLY A 101 5.03 16.35 16.35
N GLU A 102 3.99 17.13 16.62
CA GLU A 102 2.62 16.88 16.15
C GLU A 102 2.39 17.21 14.66
N ASP A 103 3.22 18.06 14.08
CA ASP A 103 2.96 18.67 12.76
C ASP A 103 2.91 17.66 11.60
N HIS A 104 3.48 16.47 11.77
CA HIS A 104 3.56 15.46 10.72
C HIS A 104 2.39 14.48 10.69
N GLY A 105 1.49 14.53 11.66
CA GLY A 105 0.35 13.63 11.72
C GLY A 105 0.73 12.15 11.86
N VAL A 106 -0.26 11.28 11.79
CA VAL A 106 -0.12 9.81 11.76
C VAL A 106 -1.45 9.19 11.32
N SER A 107 -1.41 8.10 10.58
CA SER A 107 -2.61 7.32 10.27
C SER A 107 -2.37 5.83 10.44
N THR A 108 -3.40 5.10 10.84
CA THR A 108 -3.36 3.64 10.94
C THR A 108 -4.32 2.90 9.99
N PRO A 109 -5.23 3.55 9.27
CA PRO A 109 -6.09 2.91 8.28
C PRO A 109 -5.35 2.28 7.10
N TRP A 110 -4.18 2.80 6.73
CA TRP A 110 -3.39 2.32 5.59
C TRP A 110 -2.06 1.75 6.10
N MET A 111 -1.87 0.43 5.97
CA MET A 111 -0.71 -0.31 6.48
C MET A 111 0.16 -0.93 5.39
N ARG A 112 -0.01 -0.46 4.15
CA ARG A 112 0.80 -0.91 3.03
C ARG A 112 2.24 -0.41 3.11
N ASP A 113 2.42 0.86 3.47
CA ASP A 113 3.68 1.57 3.28
C ASP A 113 4.80 1.27 4.27
N PRO A 114 4.53 0.92 5.55
CA PRO A 114 5.60 0.79 6.53
C PRO A 114 6.42 -0.49 6.44
N PHE A 115 5.99 -1.49 5.68
CA PHE A 115 6.75 -2.74 5.51
C PHE A 115 6.38 -3.49 4.24
N VAL A 116 7.18 -4.50 3.89
CA VAL A 116 6.89 -5.47 2.83
C VAL A 116 7.38 -6.85 3.24
N THR A 117 6.69 -7.90 2.78
CA THR A 117 7.17 -9.28 2.87
C THR A 117 7.54 -9.78 1.47
N ILE A 118 8.76 -10.32 1.29
CA ILE A 118 9.27 -10.88 0.03
C ILE A 118 9.94 -12.22 0.33
N GLY A 119 9.39 -13.33 -0.16
CA GLY A 119 9.74 -14.65 0.34
C GLY A 119 9.51 -14.68 1.85
N ASN A 120 10.50 -15.12 2.62
CA ASN A 120 10.47 -15.06 4.10
C ASN A 120 11.12 -13.78 4.69
N ASN A 121 11.45 -12.80 3.85
CA ASN A 121 12.04 -11.55 4.32
C ASN A 121 10.91 -10.58 4.69
N VAL A 122 10.80 -10.24 5.97
CA VAL A 122 9.92 -9.16 6.47
C VAL A 122 10.78 -7.93 6.64
N ILE A 123 10.49 -6.90 5.88
CA ILE A 123 11.34 -5.71 5.76
C ILE A 123 10.55 -4.49 6.23
N GLU A 124 10.92 -3.94 7.38
CA GLU A 124 10.43 -2.63 7.84
C GLU A 124 11.08 -1.56 6.96
N LEU A 125 10.25 -0.77 6.31
CA LEU A 125 10.68 0.23 5.34
C LEU A 125 10.93 1.60 6.00
N ALA A 126 11.70 2.44 5.32
CA ALA A 126 11.92 3.83 5.67
C ALA A 126 11.18 4.75 4.67
N PRO A 127 9.88 4.98 4.86
CA PRO A 127 9.11 5.93 4.05
C PRO A 127 9.73 7.32 4.05
N ARG A 128 9.58 8.04 2.93
CA ARG A 128 10.12 9.39 2.82
C ARG A 128 9.46 10.36 3.80
N SER A 129 8.13 10.26 3.96
CA SER A 129 7.41 11.14 4.86
C SER A 129 7.35 10.61 6.30
N LEU A 130 7.50 11.50 7.29
CA LEU A 130 7.36 11.15 8.71
C LEU A 130 5.96 10.66 9.04
N PHE A 131 4.94 11.11 8.31
CA PHE A 131 3.58 10.61 8.43
C PHE A 131 3.51 9.08 8.26
N HIS A 132 4.11 8.55 7.18
CA HIS A 132 4.16 7.12 6.93
C HIS A 132 5.19 6.39 7.82
N ARG A 133 6.31 7.02 8.16
CA ARG A 133 7.30 6.39 9.08
C ARG A 133 6.72 6.08 10.45
N ARG A 134 5.78 6.89 10.95
CA ARG A 134 5.14 6.65 12.25
C ARG A 134 4.22 5.44 12.26
N GLN A 135 3.72 5.02 11.11
CA GLN A 135 2.87 3.83 10.98
C GLN A 135 3.57 2.56 11.46
N ARG A 136 4.90 2.46 11.31
CA ARG A 136 5.69 1.31 11.79
C ARG A 136 5.53 1.03 13.28
N PHE A 137 5.27 2.04 14.10
CA PHE A 137 5.04 1.85 15.53
C PHE A 137 3.74 1.08 15.83
N ALA A 138 2.78 1.10 14.91
CA ALA A 138 1.54 0.34 15.04
C ALA A 138 1.70 -1.16 14.74
N ILE A 139 2.80 -1.55 14.10
CA ILE A 139 2.98 -2.92 13.56
C ILE A 139 4.25 -3.61 14.05
N ARG A 140 5.21 -2.91 14.67
CA ARG A 140 6.51 -3.48 15.07
C ARG A 140 6.43 -4.75 15.90
N GLU A 141 5.48 -4.84 16.83
CA GLU A 141 5.30 -6.04 17.63
C GLU A 141 4.82 -7.23 16.78
N ILE A 142 3.96 -6.95 15.79
CA ILE A 142 3.51 -7.97 14.83
C ILE A 142 4.70 -8.44 13.99
N LEU A 143 5.49 -7.50 13.43
CA LEU A 143 6.64 -7.84 12.61
C LEU A 143 7.72 -8.59 13.41
N ALA A 144 8.00 -8.19 14.64
CA ALA A 144 8.95 -8.88 15.51
C ALA A 144 8.51 -10.33 15.78
N SER A 145 7.22 -10.58 15.97
CA SER A 145 6.70 -11.94 16.22
C SER A 145 6.83 -12.87 15.00
N THR A 146 7.05 -12.34 13.80
CA THR A 146 7.24 -13.17 12.60
C THR A 146 8.55 -13.96 12.63
N MET A 147 9.54 -13.51 13.40
CA MET A 147 10.82 -14.22 13.55
C MET A 147 10.64 -15.61 14.16
N ASP A 148 9.71 -15.77 15.10
CA ASP A 148 9.37 -17.08 15.70
C ASP A 148 8.73 -18.04 14.69
N ARG A 149 8.36 -17.52 13.51
CA ARG A 149 7.73 -18.23 12.39
C ARG A 149 8.63 -18.32 11.17
N GLY A 150 9.96 -18.19 11.38
CA GLY A 150 10.98 -18.39 10.33
C GLY A 150 11.24 -17.17 9.42
N ALA A 151 10.72 -16.00 9.75
CA ALA A 151 11.02 -14.79 9.00
C ALA A 151 12.46 -14.29 9.26
N CYS A 152 13.08 -13.78 8.21
CA CYS A 152 14.24 -12.90 8.31
C CYS A 152 13.71 -11.46 8.44
N TYR A 153 13.87 -10.84 9.61
CA TYR A 153 13.40 -9.48 9.85
C TYR A 153 14.53 -8.48 9.62
N TYR A 154 14.28 -7.54 8.70
CA TYR A 154 15.18 -6.44 8.37
C TYR A 154 14.50 -5.10 8.67
N ALA A 155 15.30 -4.10 9.04
CA ALA A 155 14.83 -2.72 9.11
C ALA A 155 15.69 -1.86 8.18
N GLN A 156 15.06 -1.16 7.25
CA GLN A 156 15.75 -0.22 6.39
C GLN A 156 16.30 0.94 7.26
N PRO A 157 17.57 1.34 7.07
CA PRO A 157 18.11 2.50 7.74
C PRO A 157 17.27 3.74 7.51
N ASP A 158 16.91 4.46 8.58
CA ASP A 158 16.21 5.73 8.46
C ASP A 158 17.12 6.75 7.77
N ALA A 159 16.60 7.34 6.70
CA ALA A 159 17.14 8.58 6.20
C ALA A 159 16.98 9.68 7.24
N GLY A 160 17.84 10.68 7.20
CA GLY A 160 17.80 11.83 8.13
C GLY A 160 16.42 12.46 8.24
N ALA A 161 16.27 13.29 9.23
CA ALA A 161 14.99 13.82 9.70
C ALA A 161 14.30 14.85 8.78
N ASP A 162 14.82 15.15 7.59
CA ASP A 162 14.23 16.14 6.69
C ASP A 162 13.27 15.48 5.70
N ASP A 163 11.96 15.62 5.97
CA ASP A 163 10.88 14.97 5.26
C ASP A 163 10.72 15.35 3.78
N TYR A 164 11.30 16.45 3.36
CA TYR A 164 10.98 17.07 2.08
C TYR A 164 12.21 17.42 1.26
N VAL A 165 13.39 17.12 1.77
CA VAL A 165 14.64 17.34 1.06
C VAL A 165 15.24 15.98 0.74
N ASP A 166 15.46 15.69 -0.55
CA ASP A 166 16.26 14.55 -0.94
C ASP A 166 17.67 14.72 -0.37
N SER A 167 17.92 14.00 0.72
CA SER A 167 19.27 13.88 1.21
C SER A 167 20.05 13.02 0.21
N PRO A 168 21.06 13.55 -0.49
CA PRO A 168 21.79 12.78 -1.48
C PRO A 168 22.32 11.48 -0.88
N GLY A 169 22.03 10.36 -1.54
CA GLY A 169 22.52 9.04 -1.14
C GLY A 169 21.62 8.25 -0.17
N TRP A 170 20.54 8.80 0.35
CA TRP A 170 19.59 8.06 1.16
C TRP A 170 18.53 7.34 0.33
N GLY A 171 18.27 6.08 0.70
CA GLY A 171 17.19 5.28 0.10
C GLY A 171 15.88 5.44 0.84
N TYR A 172 14.80 5.66 0.10
CA TYR A 172 13.43 5.65 0.60
C TYR A 172 12.64 4.54 -0.06
N LEU A 173 11.81 3.84 0.71
CA LEU A 173 10.88 2.83 0.21
C LEU A 173 9.54 2.96 0.93
N GLU A 174 8.47 2.85 0.17
CA GLU A 174 7.09 2.76 0.64
C GLU A 174 6.44 1.52 0.00
N GLY A 175 5.72 0.71 0.77
CA GLY A 175 5.21 -0.58 0.30
C GLY A 175 4.19 -0.49 -0.82
N GLY A 176 3.53 0.67 -1.00
CA GLY A 176 2.65 0.94 -2.14
C GLY A 176 3.39 0.92 -3.48
N ASP A 177 4.69 1.20 -3.48
CA ASP A 177 5.56 1.13 -4.67
C ASP A 177 6.08 -0.28 -4.94
N ILE A 178 6.00 -1.21 -3.98
CA ILE A 178 6.65 -2.52 -4.12
C ILE A 178 5.64 -3.57 -4.58
N PHE A 179 5.94 -4.23 -5.71
CA PHE A 179 5.21 -5.39 -6.22
C PHE A 179 6.10 -6.62 -6.22
N VAL A 180 5.57 -7.72 -5.70
CA VAL A 180 6.25 -9.02 -5.66
C VAL A 180 5.68 -9.90 -6.76
N LEU A 181 6.46 -10.17 -7.80
CA LEU A 181 6.03 -10.89 -8.99
C LEU A 181 6.94 -12.11 -9.25
N GLY A 182 7.03 -13.01 -8.28
CA GLY A 182 8.00 -14.09 -8.27
C GLY A 182 9.42 -13.58 -8.00
N GLU A 183 10.32 -13.81 -8.94
CA GLU A 183 11.71 -13.30 -8.84
C GLU A 183 11.82 -11.81 -9.17
N HIS A 184 10.84 -11.24 -9.88
CA HIS A 184 10.81 -9.82 -10.20
C HIS A 184 10.14 -9.01 -9.09
N ILE A 185 10.85 -8.01 -8.61
CA ILE A 185 10.37 -7.04 -7.61
C ILE A 185 10.36 -5.67 -8.26
N LEU A 186 9.16 -5.12 -8.46
CA LEU A 186 9.06 -3.77 -8.99
C LEU A 186 9.06 -2.74 -7.87
N VAL A 187 9.70 -1.60 -8.10
CA VAL A 187 9.70 -0.45 -7.20
C VAL A 187 9.28 0.78 -7.99
N GLY A 188 8.09 1.31 -7.70
CA GLY A 188 7.59 2.54 -8.30
C GLY A 188 8.46 3.76 -7.93
N HIS A 189 8.58 4.69 -8.87
CA HIS A 189 9.33 5.94 -8.66
C HIS A 189 8.58 7.14 -9.26
N SER A 190 7.85 7.86 -8.40
CA SER A 190 7.14 9.10 -8.76
C SER A 190 7.97 10.36 -8.47
N GLY A 191 9.13 10.22 -7.83
CA GLY A 191 9.90 11.34 -7.30
C GLY A 191 9.45 11.84 -5.91
N GLY A 192 8.33 11.35 -5.39
CA GLY A 192 7.75 11.80 -4.12
C GLY A 192 7.82 10.80 -2.96
N CYS A 193 8.00 9.52 -3.25
CA CYS A 193 7.98 8.43 -2.27
C CYS A 193 9.25 7.58 -2.39
N SER A 194 9.15 6.35 -2.90
CA SER A 194 10.34 5.51 -3.13
C SER A 194 11.30 6.10 -4.16
N ASN A 195 12.57 5.75 -4.05
CA ASN A 195 13.60 6.23 -4.97
C ASN A 195 14.56 5.10 -5.40
N PRO A 196 15.37 5.33 -6.47
CA PRO A 196 16.32 4.32 -6.95
C PRO A 196 17.33 3.85 -5.90
N GLN A 197 17.72 4.71 -4.95
CA GLN A 197 18.65 4.35 -3.87
C GLN A 197 17.98 3.34 -2.91
N GLY A 198 16.69 3.49 -2.63
CA GLY A 198 15.91 2.51 -1.88
C GLY A 198 15.81 1.17 -2.61
N ALA A 199 15.53 1.19 -3.91
CA ALA A 199 15.51 -0.02 -4.74
C ALA A 199 16.87 -0.72 -4.76
N HIS A 200 17.97 0.03 -4.88
CA HIS A 200 19.33 -0.52 -4.81
C HIS A 200 19.60 -1.19 -3.46
N TRP A 201 19.22 -0.54 -2.35
CA TRP A 201 19.31 -1.14 -1.01
C TRP A 201 18.49 -2.44 -0.92
N LEU A 202 17.26 -2.44 -1.43
CA LEU A 202 16.39 -3.60 -1.44
C LEU A 202 17.02 -4.76 -2.22
N GLN A 203 17.57 -4.49 -3.42
CA GLN A 203 18.30 -5.50 -4.21
C GLN A 203 19.45 -6.12 -3.41
N HIS A 204 20.18 -5.29 -2.65
CA HIS A 204 21.31 -5.76 -1.84
C HIS A 204 20.87 -6.69 -0.70
N VAL A 205 19.76 -6.35 -0.03
CA VAL A 205 19.16 -7.16 1.03
C VAL A 205 18.63 -8.49 0.51
N LEU A 206 17.94 -8.47 -0.64
CA LEU A 206 17.33 -9.66 -1.21
C LEU A 206 18.32 -10.61 -1.90
N GLY A 207 19.50 -10.10 -2.28
CA GLY A 207 20.52 -10.86 -2.98
C GLY A 207 20.17 -11.21 -4.43
N PRO A 208 20.94 -12.12 -5.07
CA PRO A 208 20.86 -12.37 -6.52
C PRO A 208 19.65 -13.24 -6.94
N LYS A 209 18.89 -13.79 -5.99
CA LYS A 209 17.68 -14.56 -6.28
C LYS A 209 16.60 -13.66 -6.89
N TYR A 210 16.55 -12.39 -6.51
CA TYR A 210 15.53 -11.45 -6.94
C TYR A 210 16.12 -10.39 -7.87
N ILE A 211 15.28 -9.90 -8.78
CA ILE A 211 15.61 -8.82 -9.72
C ILE A 211 14.75 -7.63 -9.33
N VAL A 212 15.36 -6.59 -8.76
CA VAL A 212 14.64 -5.35 -8.36
C VAL A 212 14.73 -4.35 -9.50
N GLU A 213 13.58 -3.98 -10.05
CA GLU A 213 13.45 -3.04 -11.16
C GLU A 213 12.71 -1.77 -10.72
N VAL A 214 13.25 -0.60 -11.07
CA VAL A 214 12.59 0.69 -10.84
C VAL A 214 11.65 0.97 -12.00
N VAL A 215 10.39 1.28 -11.67
CA VAL A 215 9.35 1.65 -12.63
C VAL A 215 9.01 3.12 -12.45
N PRO A 216 9.42 4.01 -13.38
CA PRO A 216 9.00 5.40 -13.36
C PRO A 216 7.49 5.53 -13.49
N ILE A 217 6.87 6.38 -12.68
CA ILE A 217 5.44 6.69 -12.73
C ILE A 217 5.22 8.20 -12.74
N ASP A 218 4.10 8.63 -13.31
CA ASP A 218 3.70 10.03 -13.31
C ASP A 218 3.69 10.59 -11.88
N PRO A 219 4.37 11.73 -11.61
CA PRO A 219 4.42 12.38 -10.30
C PRO A 219 3.06 12.75 -9.68
N MET A 220 1.98 12.68 -10.47
CA MET A 220 0.62 12.87 -9.99
C MET A 220 0.15 11.73 -9.07
N PHE A 221 0.76 10.56 -9.18
CA PHE A 221 0.47 9.38 -8.36
C PHE A 221 1.56 9.20 -7.31
N PRO A 222 1.20 8.95 -6.04
CA PRO A 222 2.19 8.71 -5.00
C PRO A 222 2.93 7.39 -5.20
N HIS A 223 2.20 6.31 -5.53
CA HIS A 223 2.70 4.95 -5.55
C HIS A 223 2.33 4.19 -6.83
N LEU A 224 3.10 3.13 -7.11
CA LEU A 224 2.86 2.21 -8.23
C LEU A 224 1.50 1.50 -8.12
N ASP A 225 1.02 1.19 -6.93
CA ASP A 225 -0.29 0.55 -6.71
C ASP A 225 -1.50 1.44 -7.03
N CYS A 226 -1.27 2.72 -7.25
CA CYS A 226 -2.30 3.62 -7.78
C CYS A 226 -2.50 3.42 -9.30
N VAL A 227 -1.51 2.86 -9.99
CA VAL A 227 -1.49 2.76 -11.46
C VAL A 227 -1.28 1.34 -11.99
N LEU A 228 -1.05 0.36 -11.10
CA LEU A 228 -0.84 -1.04 -11.47
C LEU A 228 -1.58 -1.97 -10.51
N MET A 229 -2.18 -3.03 -11.05
CA MET A 229 -2.67 -4.21 -10.33
C MET A 229 -2.34 -5.45 -11.14
N THR A 230 -1.86 -6.50 -10.48
CA THR A 230 -1.52 -7.80 -11.10
C THR A 230 -2.35 -8.90 -10.44
N PRO A 231 -3.59 -9.14 -10.91
CA PRO A 231 -4.51 -10.08 -10.24
C PRO A 231 -4.15 -11.55 -10.46
N ARG A 232 -3.38 -11.86 -11.50
CA ARG A 232 -2.89 -13.19 -11.86
C ARG A 232 -1.62 -13.06 -12.69
N GLN A 233 -0.76 -14.07 -12.68
CA GLN A 233 0.36 -14.12 -13.61
C GLN A 233 -0.14 -14.02 -15.06
N GLY A 234 0.46 -13.11 -15.82
CA GLY A 234 0.09 -12.88 -17.21
C GLY A 234 -1.09 -11.92 -17.42
N ILE A 235 -1.65 -11.35 -16.36
CA ILE A 235 -2.74 -10.36 -16.44
C ILE A 235 -2.36 -9.15 -15.58
N ALA A 236 -2.50 -7.95 -16.15
CA ALA A 236 -2.35 -6.72 -15.39
C ALA A 236 -3.41 -5.68 -15.78
N PHE A 237 -3.83 -4.90 -14.81
CA PHE A 237 -4.61 -3.67 -14.98
C PHE A 237 -3.66 -2.52 -14.73
N ALA A 238 -3.44 -1.68 -15.73
CA ALA A 238 -2.45 -0.62 -15.65
C ALA A 238 -2.98 0.69 -16.25
N CYS A 239 -2.71 1.79 -15.59
CA CYS A 239 -2.90 3.12 -16.18
C CYS A 239 -1.69 3.43 -17.06
N LEU A 240 -1.74 3.06 -18.34
CA LEU A 240 -0.61 3.22 -19.26
C LEU A 240 -0.20 4.68 -19.44
N ASP A 241 -1.14 5.62 -19.41
CA ASP A 241 -0.87 7.06 -19.43
C ASP A 241 -0.05 7.59 -18.24
N ALA A 242 0.08 6.78 -17.18
CA ALA A 242 0.85 7.13 -15.99
C ALA A 242 2.20 6.40 -15.90
N LEU A 243 2.56 5.63 -16.92
CA LEU A 243 3.79 4.83 -17.01
C LEU A 243 4.62 5.33 -18.19
N PRO A 244 5.45 6.38 -18.01
CA PRO A 244 6.16 7.04 -19.12
C PRO A 244 7.10 6.12 -19.90
N ASP A 245 7.69 5.12 -19.22
CA ASP A 245 8.57 4.13 -19.86
C ASP A 245 7.84 2.78 -20.14
N GLY A 246 6.51 2.75 -19.93
CA GLY A 246 5.70 1.54 -20.05
C GLY A 246 5.92 0.55 -18.90
N LEU A 247 5.42 -0.67 -19.11
CA LEU A 247 5.61 -1.79 -18.19
C LEU A 247 6.96 -2.49 -18.45
N PRO A 248 7.56 -3.15 -17.42
CA PRO A 248 8.79 -3.91 -17.58
C PRO A 248 8.73 -4.96 -18.70
N ASN A 249 9.86 -5.23 -19.36
CA ASN A 249 9.94 -6.11 -20.53
C ASN A 249 9.43 -7.54 -20.28
N PHE A 250 9.58 -8.09 -19.06
CA PHE A 250 9.08 -9.43 -18.75
C PHE A 250 7.55 -9.51 -18.79
N MET A 251 6.85 -8.37 -18.74
CA MET A 251 5.39 -8.27 -18.86
C MET A 251 4.91 -8.06 -20.32
N ALA A 252 5.80 -8.05 -21.31
CA ALA A 252 5.48 -7.73 -22.71
C ALA A 252 4.40 -8.64 -23.34
N ASN A 253 4.25 -9.87 -22.86
CA ASN A 253 3.24 -10.83 -23.34
C ASN A 253 2.05 -10.99 -22.39
N TRP A 254 1.88 -10.07 -21.43
CA TRP A 254 0.75 -10.11 -20.52
C TRP A 254 -0.51 -9.50 -21.16
N ASP A 255 -1.67 -10.00 -20.76
CA ASP A 255 -2.96 -9.37 -21.05
C ASP A 255 -3.09 -8.09 -20.21
N ILE A 256 -2.92 -6.93 -20.85
CA ILE A 256 -2.94 -5.64 -20.19
C ILE A 256 -4.29 -4.98 -20.41
N VAL A 257 -4.99 -4.70 -19.31
CA VAL A 257 -6.21 -3.88 -19.30
C VAL A 257 -5.81 -2.44 -19.00
N ASP A 258 -5.99 -1.57 -19.97
CA ASP A 258 -5.72 -0.15 -19.78
C ASP A 258 -6.81 0.51 -18.91
N VAL A 259 -6.38 1.05 -17.76
CA VAL A 259 -7.24 1.77 -16.82
C VAL A 259 -7.12 3.27 -17.07
N PRO A 260 -8.22 3.96 -17.46
CA PRO A 260 -8.16 5.39 -17.72
C PRO A 260 -7.57 6.18 -16.54
N LYS A 261 -6.74 7.16 -16.83
CA LYS A 261 -6.03 7.98 -15.83
C LYS A 261 -7.00 8.65 -14.83
N SER A 262 -8.17 9.08 -15.31
CA SER A 262 -9.23 9.64 -14.45
C SER A 262 -9.78 8.62 -13.46
N LEU A 263 -9.93 7.35 -13.88
CA LEU A 263 -10.42 6.27 -13.02
C LEU A 263 -9.36 5.85 -12.00
N ALA A 264 -8.10 5.73 -12.44
CA ALA A 264 -6.98 5.45 -11.55
C ALA A 264 -6.83 6.54 -10.48
N LYS A 265 -6.91 7.82 -10.88
CA LYS A 265 -6.70 8.95 -9.98
C LYS A 265 -7.87 9.21 -9.03
N ASN A 266 -9.10 9.27 -9.56
CA ASN A 266 -10.25 9.75 -8.79
C ASN A 266 -10.96 8.62 -8.02
N HIS A 267 -10.75 7.35 -8.43
CA HIS A 267 -11.47 6.20 -7.88
C HIS A 267 -10.56 5.02 -7.52
N MET A 268 -9.23 5.20 -7.58
CA MET A 268 -8.28 4.13 -7.23
C MET A 268 -8.46 2.85 -8.08
N GLY A 269 -8.71 3.00 -9.39
CA GLY A 269 -9.09 1.91 -10.28
C GLY A 269 -8.15 0.71 -10.31
N CYS A 270 -6.86 0.89 -10.02
CA CYS A 270 -5.88 -0.17 -9.93
C CYS A 270 -5.64 -0.68 -8.49
N ASN A 271 -6.13 0.01 -7.45
CA ASN A 271 -5.78 -0.27 -6.05
C ASN A 271 -6.75 -1.24 -5.36
N ASN A 272 -7.02 -2.37 -6.01
CA ASN A 272 -7.93 -3.41 -5.51
C ASN A 272 -7.18 -4.48 -4.72
N LEU A 273 -7.90 -5.34 -4.01
CA LEU A 273 -7.30 -6.42 -3.22
C LEU A 273 -7.45 -7.76 -3.92
N VAL A 274 -6.33 -8.32 -4.32
CA VAL A 274 -6.26 -9.69 -4.84
C VAL A 274 -6.26 -10.65 -3.65
N ILE A 275 -7.34 -11.44 -3.49
CA ILE A 275 -7.44 -12.45 -2.46
C ILE A 275 -6.68 -13.72 -2.87
N ASN A 276 -6.85 -14.11 -4.13
CA ASN A 276 -6.12 -15.19 -4.78
C ASN A 276 -6.19 -15.01 -6.32
N ASP A 277 -5.64 -15.94 -7.08
CA ASP A 277 -5.60 -15.91 -8.54
C ASP A 277 -6.97 -16.00 -9.24
N ARG A 278 -8.06 -16.10 -8.48
CA ARG A 278 -9.46 -16.17 -8.96
C ARG A 278 -10.36 -15.12 -8.37
N THR A 279 -9.95 -14.43 -7.31
CA THR A 279 -10.83 -13.55 -6.55
C THR A 279 -10.17 -12.21 -6.30
N VAL A 280 -10.83 -11.15 -6.74
CA VAL A 280 -10.38 -9.75 -6.52
C VAL A 280 -11.51 -8.95 -5.88
N LEU A 281 -11.28 -8.42 -4.69
CA LEU A 281 -12.19 -7.52 -4.01
C LEU A 281 -12.07 -6.11 -4.61
N VAL A 282 -13.18 -5.58 -5.09
CA VAL A 282 -13.28 -4.26 -5.75
C VAL A 282 -14.30 -3.39 -5.01
N PRO A 283 -14.04 -2.09 -4.78
CA PRO A 283 -15.03 -1.19 -4.19
C PRO A 283 -16.35 -1.16 -5.01
N SER A 284 -17.49 -1.04 -4.31
CA SER A 284 -18.82 -1.14 -4.96
C SER A 284 -19.30 0.16 -5.60
N GLU A 285 -18.49 1.19 -5.61
CA GLU A 285 -18.79 2.48 -6.25
C GLU A 285 -18.90 2.31 -7.78
N GLU A 286 -19.94 2.94 -8.36
CA GLU A 286 -20.32 2.81 -9.79
C GLU A 286 -19.15 3.06 -10.77
N PRO A 287 -18.26 4.04 -10.58
CA PRO A 287 -17.15 4.24 -11.50
C PRO A 287 -16.22 3.01 -11.65
N LEU A 288 -16.21 2.10 -10.68
CA LEU A 288 -15.40 0.88 -10.69
C LEU A 288 -16.12 -0.34 -11.32
N ASP A 289 -17.35 -0.17 -11.82
CA ASP A 289 -18.08 -1.25 -12.49
C ASP A 289 -17.32 -1.79 -13.70
N LYS A 290 -16.69 -0.92 -14.48
CA LYS A 290 -15.85 -1.33 -15.63
C LYS A 290 -14.67 -2.20 -15.22
N VAL A 291 -14.01 -1.87 -14.12
CA VAL A 291 -12.90 -2.72 -13.60
C VAL A 291 -13.42 -4.09 -13.18
N ALA A 292 -14.58 -4.12 -12.50
CA ALA A 292 -15.22 -5.36 -12.08
C ALA A 292 -15.67 -6.21 -13.29
N GLU A 293 -16.21 -5.59 -14.35
CA GLU A 293 -16.59 -6.27 -15.58
C GLU A 293 -15.37 -6.87 -16.30
N GLU A 294 -14.30 -6.12 -16.47
CA GLU A 294 -13.06 -6.60 -17.10
C GLU A 294 -12.41 -7.75 -16.33
N LEU A 295 -12.48 -7.73 -14.99
CA LEU A 295 -12.06 -8.86 -14.16
C LEU A 295 -12.95 -10.10 -14.41
N LYS A 296 -14.29 -9.93 -14.41
CA LYS A 296 -15.24 -11.02 -14.67
C LYS A 296 -15.06 -11.64 -16.05
N LEU A 297 -14.80 -10.82 -17.08
CA LEU A 297 -14.51 -11.30 -18.44
C LEU A 297 -13.29 -12.20 -18.50
N ARG A 298 -12.34 -12.02 -17.56
CA ARG A 298 -11.12 -12.86 -17.39
C ARG A 298 -11.28 -13.99 -16.39
N GLY A 299 -12.54 -14.25 -15.97
CA GLY A 299 -12.90 -15.38 -15.13
C GLY A 299 -12.62 -15.20 -13.65
N PHE A 300 -12.56 -13.94 -13.15
CA PHE A 300 -12.44 -13.68 -11.73
C PHE A 300 -13.80 -13.60 -11.05
N ASP A 301 -13.85 -14.07 -9.81
CA ASP A 301 -14.89 -13.70 -8.84
C ASP A 301 -14.57 -12.30 -8.31
N VAL A 302 -15.58 -11.44 -8.31
CA VAL A 302 -15.40 -10.04 -7.93
C VAL A 302 -16.39 -9.67 -6.82
N PRO A 303 -16.11 -10.04 -5.56
CA PRO A 303 -16.86 -9.53 -4.43
C PRO A 303 -16.71 -8.01 -4.35
N ARG A 304 -17.78 -7.34 -3.89
CA ARG A 304 -17.81 -5.88 -3.83
C ARG A 304 -18.36 -5.41 -2.49
N THR A 305 -17.76 -4.35 -1.96
CA THR A 305 -18.22 -3.70 -0.73
C THR A 305 -17.95 -2.19 -0.80
N PRO A 306 -18.75 -1.33 -0.15
CA PRO A 306 -18.48 0.10 -0.12
C PRO A 306 -17.11 0.41 0.49
N TYR A 307 -16.32 1.24 -0.20
CA TYR A 307 -15.00 1.67 0.26
C TYR A 307 -14.69 3.13 -0.09
N ARG A 308 -15.75 3.94 -0.18
CA ARG A 308 -15.68 5.33 -0.65
C ARG A 308 -14.77 6.20 0.19
N VAL A 309 -14.86 6.13 1.52
CA VAL A 309 -14.09 7.03 2.41
C VAL A 309 -12.59 6.80 2.29
N PRO A 310 -12.07 5.56 2.35
CA PRO A 310 -10.65 5.33 2.06
C PRO A 310 -10.21 5.82 0.68
N CYS A 311 -11.01 5.56 -0.37
CA CYS A 311 -10.69 5.98 -1.74
C CYS A 311 -10.60 7.51 -1.86
N MET A 312 -11.51 8.25 -1.24
CA MET A 312 -11.47 9.72 -1.20
C MET A 312 -10.23 10.25 -0.46
N ALA A 313 -9.76 9.52 0.53
CA ALA A 313 -8.57 9.88 1.31
C ALA A 313 -7.25 9.44 0.66
N GLY A 314 -7.29 8.93 -0.57
CA GLY A 314 -6.12 8.63 -1.38
C GLY A 314 -5.56 7.22 -1.22
N GLY A 315 -6.34 6.27 -0.69
CA GLY A 315 -5.95 4.86 -0.61
C GLY A 315 -7.14 3.93 -0.75
N SER A 316 -6.96 2.73 -1.33
CA SER A 316 -8.01 1.73 -1.43
C SER A 316 -7.60 0.43 -0.74
N PHE A 317 -8.17 -0.70 -1.13
CA PHE A 317 -7.97 -1.98 -0.45
C PHE A 317 -6.51 -2.44 -0.40
N ARG A 318 -5.72 -2.22 -1.49
CA ARG A 318 -4.31 -2.60 -1.49
C ARG A 318 -3.51 -1.74 -0.52
N CYS A 319 -3.76 -0.45 -0.44
CA CYS A 319 -3.11 0.46 0.51
C CYS A 319 -3.41 0.10 1.98
N ALA A 320 -4.58 -0.50 2.24
CA ALA A 320 -5.01 -0.80 3.61
C ALA A 320 -4.37 -2.07 4.19
N HIS A 321 -3.79 -2.96 3.37
CA HIS A 321 -3.24 -4.23 3.83
C HIS A 321 -1.83 -4.50 3.30
N GLN A 322 -1.08 -5.32 4.06
CA GLN A 322 0.20 -5.87 3.63
C GLN A 322 0.26 -7.36 4.00
N PRO A 323 0.50 -8.25 3.03
CA PRO A 323 0.58 -9.69 3.28
C PRO A 323 1.75 -10.07 4.19
N LEU A 324 1.51 -11.07 5.03
CA LEU A 324 2.53 -11.85 5.73
C LEU A 324 2.66 -13.25 5.15
N ILE A 325 1.54 -13.82 4.69
CA ILE A 325 1.52 -15.13 4.02
C ILE A 325 0.69 -15.04 2.74
N ARG A 326 1.32 -15.36 1.61
CA ARG A 326 0.72 -15.67 0.31
C ARG A 326 1.38 -16.90 -0.27
N VAL A 327 0.66 -17.97 -0.48
CA VAL A 327 1.17 -19.27 -0.95
C VAL A 327 0.21 -19.94 -1.94
#